data_dd70d0f8106ae7f3dfc8c9d3041dd4a4
#
_entry.id   dd70d0f8106ae7f3dfc8c9d3041dd4a4
#
_cell.length_a   1.000
_cell.length_b   1.000
_cell.length_c   1.000
_cell.angle_alpha   90.00
_cell.angle_beta   90.00
_cell.angle_gamma   90.00
#
_symmetry.space_group_name_H-M   'P 1'
#
loop_
_entity.id
_entity.type
_entity.pdbx_description
1 polymer ?
#
loop_
_entity_poly.entity_id
_entity_poly.type
_entity_poly.pdbx_seq_one_letter_code
_entity_poly.pdbx_strand_id
1 'polypeptide(L)'
;HDGAKKSDHLSSRHRVGRLLAAGDTPVTELRAAVIIGSGSASFEMLRSLVEVLPFMVVPKWVSQTMCQPVAIADVLDDLVHVLEKPEFYDQTIDIGGPDVLTYQDMMHAYARVAGLRRRFILPVPVLTPRLSSHWVNLVSPLPIRLARPLIDSLTNDVVVADQKSGCARGSENLNLDEAIERAMSSVRGQELSTRWSNDRRGDFGAAAPDPSDPSWAGGRIFVDHREQISDCEPDAVMRVVRSLGGNTGWLTFNWLWAFRGFVDKLLGGVGLRRGRRHPTELRVGDPVDFFEVVEVRPDLLRLRAEMKVPGHAWLEWRVKSTDGGCVTEQKAVFVPRGLWGRCYWLALVPAHAIIFKRMLAAIVDRSK
;
A
#
# COMPACT_ATOMS: atom_id res chain seq x y z
N HIS A 1 1.98 35.07 -6.40
CA HIS A 1 0.69 35.28 -7.09
C HIS A 1 -0.40 35.60 -6.07
N ASP A 2 -0.58 36.90 -5.78
CA ASP A 2 -1.44 37.40 -4.69
C ASP A 2 -2.88 37.72 -5.11
N GLY A 3 -3.36 37.20 -6.22
CA GLY A 3 -4.66 37.57 -6.80
C GLY A 3 -5.73 36.46 -6.90
N ALA A 4 -5.39 35.21 -6.72
CA ALA A 4 -6.36 34.12 -6.79
C ALA A 4 -6.97 33.85 -5.40
N LYS A 5 -8.29 33.61 -5.34
CA LYS A 5 -8.99 33.26 -4.12
C LYS A 5 -8.47 31.91 -3.62
N LYS A 6 -7.54 31.97 -2.64
CA LYS A 6 -6.95 30.76 -2.04
C LYS A 6 -8.05 29.91 -1.39
N SER A 7 -7.96 28.57 -1.52
CA SER A 7 -8.88 27.66 -0.83
C SER A 7 -8.77 27.84 0.69
N ASP A 8 -9.85 27.52 1.43
CA ASP A 8 -9.87 27.58 2.89
C ASP A 8 -8.77 26.73 3.53
N HIS A 9 -8.43 25.60 2.87
CA HIS A 9 -7.34 24.73 3.30
C HIS A 9 -5.98 25.42 3.22
N LEU A 10 -5.62 26.00 2.09
CA LEU A 10 -4.37 26.74 1.91
C LEU A 10 -4.31 27.97 2.85
N SER A 11 -5.42 28.70 2.99
CA SER A 11 -5.52 29.84 3.90
C SER A 11 -5.27 29.43 5.36
N SER A 12 -5.80 28.29 5.78
CA SER A 12 -5.56 27.72 7.11
C SER A 12 -4.09 27.38 7.34
N ARG A 13 -3.41 26.76 6.35
CA ARG A 13 -1.97 26.44 6.46
C ARG A 13 -1.11 27.70 6.60
N HIS A 14 -1.34 28.70 5.76
CA HIS A 14 -0.67 30.00 5.91
C HIS A 14 -0.92 30.68 7.26
N ARG A 15 -2.14 30.52 7.83
CA ARG A 15 -2.44 31.06 9.14
C ARG A 15 -1.63 30.35 10.24
N VAL A 16 -1.47 29.03 10.14
CA VAL A 16 -0.63 28.26 11.10
C VAL A 16 0.80 28.75 11.08
N GLY A 17 1.43 28.90 9.88
CA GLY A 17 2.78 29.43 9.76
C GLY A 17 2.94 30.80 10.41
N ARG A 18 2.00 31.73 10.14
CA ARG A 18 2.01 33.07 10.76
C ARG A 18 1.84 33.03 12.29
N LEU A 19 1.00 32.14 12.83
CA LEU A 19 0.81 32.02 14.27
C LEU A 19 2.07 31.47 14.95
N LEU A 20 2.74 30.51 14.32
CA LEU A 20 4.00 29.98 14.84
C LEU A 20 5.11 31.02 14.80
N ALA A 21 5.22 31.77 13.69
CA ALA A 21 6.22 32.84 13.52
C ALA A 21 5.99 34.05 14.44
N ALA A 22 4.81 34.17 15.06
CA ALA A 22 4.53 35.24 16.03
C ALA A 22 5.03 34.92 17.44
N GLY A 23 5.60 33.72 17.68
CA GLY A 23 6.20 33.33 18.97
C GLY A 23 7.67 33.73 19.07
N ASP A 24 8.26 33.49 20.24
CA ASP A 24 9.67 33.83 20.51
C ASP A 24 10.68 32.79 19.95
N THR A 25 10.18 31.64 19.49
CA THR A 25 11.04 30.58 18.92
C THR A 25 11.18 30.79 17.42
N PRO A 26 12.42 30.79 16.85
CA PRO A 26 12.63 30.89 15.40
C PRO A 26 11.89 29.77 14.65
N VAL A 27 11.24 30.11 13.55
CA VAL A 27 10.43 29.17 12.75
C VAL A 27 10.93 29.11 11.32
N THR A 28 11.28 27.92 10.86
CA THR A 28 11.51 27.64 9.43
C THR A 28 10.25 26.96 8.87
N GLU A 29 9.58 27.60 7.91
CA GLU A 29 8.39 27.06 7.24
C GLU A 29 8.78 26.44 5.89
N LEU A 30 8.70 25.11 5.77
CA LEU A 30 8.84 24.42 4.49
C LEU A 30 7.45 24.27 3.84
N ARG A 31 7.27 24.76 2.62
CA ARG A 31 6.04 24.68 1.86
C ARG A 31 6.17 23.70 0.71
N ALA A 32 5.38 22.63 0.75
CA ALA A 32 5.32 21.60 -0.27
C ALA A 32 3.95 21.61 -0.98
N ALA A 33 3.93 21.25 -2.26
CA ALA A 33 2.71 21.03 -3.02
C ALA A 33 2.07 19.69 -2.65
N VAL A 34 2.37 18.65 -3.42
CA VAL A 34 1.89 17.28 -3.19
C VAL A 34 3.05 16.43 -2.70
N ILE A 35 2.94 15.88 -1.50
CA ILE A 35 3.95 14.98 -0.94
C ILE A 35 3.62 13.56 -1.39
N ILE A 36 4.56 12.92 -2.09
CA ILE A 36 4.48 11.54 -2.56
C ILE A 36 5.05 10.62 -1.49
N GLY A 37 4.18 9.86 -0.85
CA GLY A 37 4.56 8.91 0.18
C GLY A 37 3.37 8.14 0.73
N SER A 38 3.62 6.97 1.29
CA SER A 38 2.57 6.20 1.97
C SER A 38 2.05 6.99 3.17
N GLY A 39 0.73 7.07 3.33
CA GLY A 39 0.10 7.87 4.40
C GLY A 39 -0.17 9.34 4.03
N SER A 40 0.36 9.86 2.92
CA SER A 40 -0.05 11.16 2.41
C SER A 40 -1.46 11.11 1.82
N ALA A 41 -2.37 11.93 2.35
CA ALA A 41 -3.77 11.92 1.92
C ALA A 41 -3.93 12.21 0.42
N SER A 42 -3.15 13.16 -0.12
CA SER A 42 -3.16 13.49 -1.55
C SER A 42 -2.68 12.33 -2.42
N PHE A 43 -1.59 11.67 -2.01
CA PHE A 43 -1.05 10.53 -2.73
C PHE A 43 -1.99 9.30 -2.64
N GLU A 44 -2.55 9.01 -1.48
CA GLU A 44 -3.49 7.90 -1.31
C GLU A 44 -4.79 8.11 -2.08
N MET A 45 -5.25 9.35 -2.21
CA MET A 45 -6.37 9.71 -3.07
C MET A 45 -6.06 9.43 -4.54
N LEU A 46 -4.95 9.96 -5.06
CA LEU A 46 -4.49 9.74 -6.42
C LEU A 46 -4.33 8.24 -6.72
N ARG A 47 -3.65 7.52 -5.84
CA ARG A 47 -3.46 6.08 -5.93
C ARG A 47 -4.77 5.33 -6.01
N SER A 48 -5.72 5.61 -5.10
CA SER A 48 -7.00 4.92 -5.05
C SER A 48 -7.82 5.13 -6.33
N LEU A 49 -7.83 6.35 -6.86
CA LEU A 49 -8.51 6.66 -8.10
C LEU A 49 -7.91 5.90 -9.29
N VAL A 50 -6.58 5.94 -9.44
CA VAL A 50 -5.89 5.30 -10.56
C VAL A 50 -5.97 3.78 -10.49
N GLU A 51 -5.86 3.20 -9.30
CA GLU A 51 -5.98 1.74 -9.14
C GLU A 51 -7.36 1.21 -9.44
N VAL A 52 -8.41 1.93 -9.02
CA VAL A 52 -9.79 1.44 -9.14
C VAL A 52 -10.39 1.73 -10.51
N LEU A 53 -10.07 2.86 -11.11
CA LEU A 53 -10.77 3.36 -12.28
C LEU A 53 -9.92 3.24 -13.56
N PRO A 54 -10.27 2.33 -14.48
CA PRO A 54 -9.65 2.28 -15.79
C PRO A 54 -10.09 3.44 -16.69
N PHE A 55 -11.28 4.00 -16.44
CA PHE A 55 -11.86 5.16 -17.11
C PHE A 55 -12.28 6.18 -16.05
N MET A 56 -11.89 7.44 -16.24
CA MET A 56 -12.18 8.54 -15.32
C MET A 56 -12.73 9.74 -16.07
N VAL A 57 -13.83 10.29 -15.57
CA VAL A 57 -14.32 11.62 -15.97
C VAL A 57 -13.88 12.59 -14.88
N VAL A 58 -13.05 13.58 -15.25
CA VAL A 58 -12.43 14.51 -14.30
C VAL A 58 -12.79 15.95 -14.63
N PRO A 59 -12.78 16.85 -13.65
CA PRO A 59 -12.92 18.28 -13.94
C PRO A 59 -11.79 18.77 -14.86
N LYS A 60 -12.09 19.75 -15.70
CA LYS A 60 -11.11 20.32 -16.66
C LYS A 60 -9.83 20.82 -15.99
N TRP A 61 -9.92 21.38 -14.78
CA TRP A 61 -8.77 21.86 -14.03
C TRP A 61 -7.75 20.75 -13.68
N VAL A 62 -8.15 19.49 -13.56
CA VAL A 62 -7.22 18.37 -13.32
C VAL A 62 -6.17 18.23 -14.42
N SER A 63 -6.51 18.59 -15.65
CA SER A 63 -5.60 18.58 -16.80
C SER A 63 -4.92 19.92 -17.07
N GLN A 64 -5.18 20.95 -16.26
CA GLN A 64 -4.68 22.30 -16.49
C GLN A 64 -3.86 22.84 -15.33
N THR A 65 -4.24 22.50 -14.08
CA THR A 65 -3.54 22.99 -12.89
C THR A 65 -2.19 22.29 -12.74
N MET A 66 -1.15 23.11 -12.58
CA MET A 66 0.22 22.65 -12.42
C MET A 66 0.56 22.43 -10.95
N CYS A 67 1.30 21.37 -10.67
CA CYS A 67 1.86 21.10 -9.36
C CYS A 67 3.30 20.59 -9.49
N GLN A 68 4.04 20.71 -8.40
CA GLN A 68 5.43 20.26 -8.30
C GLN A 68 5.53 19.28 -7.13
N PRO A 69 5.28 17.96 -7.35
CA PRO A 69 5.30 16.96 -6.30
C PRO A 69 6.70 16.76 -5.75
N VAL A 70 6.80 16.35 -4.48
CA VAL A 70 8.06 16.06 -3.79
C VAL A 70 7.95 14.72 -3.04
N ALA A 71 9.01 13.93 -3.02
CA ALA A 71 9.02 12.68 -2.25
C ALA A 71 9.06 12.98 -0.74
N ILE A 72 8.34 12.16 0.06
CA ILE A 72 8.39 12.28 1.53
C ILE A 72 9.81 12.14 2.07
N ALA A 73 10.64 11.31 1.46
CA ALA A 73 12.03 11.15 1.84
C ALA A 73 12.80 12.48 1.73
N ASP A 74 12.63 13.19 0.61
CA ASP A 74 13.29 14.48 0.39
C ASP A 74 12.79 15.54 1.38
N VAL A 75 11.48 15.55 1.69
CA VAL A 75 10.91 16.45 2.72
C VAL A 75 11.53 16.19 4.08
N LEU A 76 11.70 14.93 4.48
CA LEU A 76 12.31 14.57 5.75
C LEU A 76 13.79 14.95 5.80
N ASP A 77 14.51 14.73 4.71
CA ASP A 77 15.91 15.12 4.60
C ASP A 77 16.07 16.66 4.64
N ASP A 78 15.16 17.41 3.99
CA ASP A 78 15.14 18.88 4.05
C ASP A 78 14.82 19.37 5.48
N LEU A 79 13.87 18.75 6.18
CA LEU A 79 13.57 19.07 7.59
C LEU A 79 14.78 18.86 8.51
N VAL A 80 15.50 17.74 8.33
CA VAL A 80 16.72 17.47 9.10
C VAL A 80 17.83 18.47 8.72
N HIS A 81 17.92 18.81 7.44
CA HIS A 81 18.95 19.74 6.97
C HIS A 81 18.81 21.15 7.51
N VAL A 82 17.59 21.67 7.62
CA VAL A 82 17.35 23.04 8.12
C VAL A 82 17.37 23.12 9.65
N LEU A 83 17.27 21.96 10.33
CA LEU A 83 17.38 21.89 11.77
C LEU A 83 18.78 22.31 12.21
N GLU A 84 18.91 23.10 13.25
CA GLU A 84 20.17 23.59 13.81
C GLU A 84 21.00 24.53 12.88
N LYS A 85 20.40 25.04 11.80
CA LYS A 85 21.05 25.96 10.84
C LYS A 85 20.46 27.36 10.96
N PRO A 86 21.16 28.30 11.62
CA PRO A 86 20.65 29.66 11.82
C PRO A 86 20.29 30.42 10.54
N GLU A 87 20.95 30.08 9.41
CA GLU A 87 20.67 30.68 8.10
C GLU A 87 19.26 30.42 7.60
N PHE A 88 18.56 29.43 8.13
CA PHE A 88 17.18 29.10 7.75
C PHE A 88 16.14 29.60 8.77
N TYR A 89 16.58 30.17 9.90
CA TYR A 89 15.65 30.65 10.92
C TYR A 89 14.79 31.81 10.40
N ASP A 90 13.52 31.77 10.76
CA ASP A 90 12.49 32.75 10.38
C ASP A 90 12.29 32.89 8.87
N GLN A 91 12.63 31.80 8.12
CA GLN A 91 12.44 31.76 6.67
C GLN A 91 11.28 30.88 6.25
N THR A 92 10.71 31.23 5.10
CA THR A 92 9.75 30.41 4.37
C THR A 92 10.41 29.90 3.10
N ILE A 93 10.47 28.58 2.93
CA ILE A 93 11.16 27.92 1.82
C ILE A 93 10.15 27.04 1.08
N ASP A 94 9.97 27.29 -0.21
CA ASP A 94 9.16 26.42 -1.07
C ASP A 94 10.01 25.22 -1.50
N ILE A 95 9.53 24.00 -1.25
CA ILE A 95 10.19 22.75 -1.62
C ILE A 95 9.38 21.97 -2.66
N GLY A 96 10.05 21.33 -3.62
CA GLY A 96 9.42 20.56 -4.68
C GLY A 96 10.41 19.59 -5.33
N GLY A 97 9.91 18.60 -6.03
CA GLY A 97 10.71 17.71 -6.88
C GLY A 97 11.13 18.42 -8.19
N PRO A 98 11.89 17.73 -9.06
CA PRO A 98 12.32 18.30 -10.34
C PRO A 98 11.19 18.44 -11.35
N ASP A 99 10.09 17.71 -11.18
CA ASP A 99 9.01 17.63 -12.16
C ASP A 99 7.89 18.65 -11.88
N VAL A 100 7.56 19.49 -12.87
CA VAL A 100 6.39 20.36 -12.87
C VAL A 100 5.39 19.81 -13.89
N LEU A 101 4.21 19.39 -13.43
CA LEU A 101 3.26 18.64 -14.24
C LEU A 101 1.82 18.78 -13.75
N THR A 102 0.86 18.35 -14.57
CA THR A 102 -0.56 18.38 -14.20
C THR A 102 -0.93 17.19 -13.32
N TYR A 103 -2.06 17.29 -12.61
CA TYR A 103 -2.60 16.14 -11.86
C TYR A 103 -2.95 14.95 -12.77
N GLN A 104 -3.34 15.22 -14.03
CA GLN A 104 -3.56 14.18 -15.03
C GLN A 104 -2.25 13.43 -15.36
N ASP A 105 -1.14 14.17 -15.51
CA ASP A 105 0.17 13.56 -15.77
C ASP A 105 0.65 12.73 -14.59
N MET A 106 0.40 13.19 -13.35
CA MET A 106 0.68 12.38 -12.15
C MET A 106 -0.11 11.08 -12.14
N MET A 107 -1.39 11.07 -12.54
CA MET A 107 -2.20 9.86 -12.65
C MET A 107 -1.64 8.89 -13.70
N HIS A 108 -1.16 9.42 -14.83
CA HIS A 108 -0.53 8.60 -15.87
C HIS A 108 0.82 8.04 -15.42
N ALA A 109 1.65 8.83 -14.71
CA ALA A 109 2.90 8.40 -14.12
C ALA A 109 2.65 7.26 -13.10
N TYR A 110 1.69 7.45 -12.19
CA TYR A 110 1.32 6.39 -11.25
C TYR A 110 0.89 5.10 -11.97
N ALA A 111 0.04 5.19 -12.99
CA ALA A 111 -0.41 4.01 -13.75
C ALA A 111 0.77 3.29 -14.40
N ARG A 112 1.74 4.03 -14.96
CA ARG A 112 2.96 3.49 -15.58
C ARG A 112 3.82 2.75 -14.56
N VAL A 113 4.18 3.40 -13.46
CA VAL A 113 5.02 2.84 -12.40
C VAL A 113 4.35 1.63 -11.73
N ALA A 114 3.05 1.71 -11.47
CA ALA A 114 2.27 0.59 -10.93
C ALA A 114 2.09 -0.56 -11.92
N GLY A 115 2.55 -0.42 -13.18
CA GLY A 115 2.39 -1.39 -14.26
C GLY A 115 0.93 -1.67 -14.58
N LEU A 116 0.06 -0.66 -14.45
CA LEU A 116 -1.33 -0.72 -14.83
C LEU A 116 -1.48 -0.33 -16.32
N ARG A 117 -2.55 -0.78 -16.97
CA ARG A 117 -2.87 -0.29 -18.33
C ARG A 117 -3.10 1.21 -18.28
N ARG A 118 -2.78 1.91 -19.38
CA ARG A 118 -3.02 3.36 -19.51
C ARG A 118 -4.47 3.69 -19.12
N ARG A 119 -4.64 4.70 -18.27
CA ARG A 119 -5.97 5.17 -17.83
C ARG A 119 -6.54 6.10 -18.89
N PHE A 120 -7.82 5.93 -19.17
CA PHE A 120 -8.53 6.86 -20.05
C PHE A 120 -9.12 7.98 -19.17
N ILE A 121 -8.61 9.19 -19.30
CA ILE A 121 -9.00 10.34 -18.50
C ILE A 121 -9.66 11.36 -19.43
N LEU A 122 -10.95 11.64 -19.20
CA LEU A 122 -11.74 12.58 -19.98
C LEU A 122 -12.01 13.85 -19.14
N PRO A 123 -11.34 14.97 -19.44
CA PRO A 123 -11.63 16.24 -18.78
C PRO A 123 -12.95 16.83 -19.28
N VAL A 124 -13.85 17.22 -18.35
CA VAL A 124 -15.13 17.85 -18.66
C VAL A 124 -15.29 19.18 -17.92
N PRO A 125 -15.92 20.20 -18.55
CA PRO A 125 -16.04 21.52 -17.94
C PRO A 125 -17.08 21.63 -16.84
N VAL A 126 -18.02 20.66 -16.74
CA VAL A 126 -19.23 20.75 -15.90
C VAL A 126 -19.05 20.25 -14.47
N LEU A 127 -17.96 19.52 -14.18
CA LEU A 127 -17.74 18.97 -12.84
C LEU A 127 -17.18 20.02 -11.88
N THR A 128 -17.99 20.37 -10.88
CA THR A 128 -17.55 21.24 -9.78
C THR A 128 -16.72 20.43 -8.75
N PRO A 129 -15.85 21.06 -7.95
CA PRO A 129 -15.12 20.38 -6.87
C PRO A 129 -16.04 19.66 -5.90
N ARG A 130 -17.20 20.21 -5.61
CA ARG A 130 -18.25 19.59 -4.76
C ARG A 130 -18.75 18.26 -5.30
N LEU A 131 -19.10 18.21 -6.58
CA LEU A 131 -19.60 16.98 -7.21
C LEU A 131 -18.47 15.94 -7.30
N SER A 132 -17.26 16.38 -7.60
CA SER A 132 -16.07 15.53 -7.63
C SER A 132 -15.76 14.90 -6.26
N SER A 133 -15.98 15.61 -5.15
CA SER A 133 -15.71 15.09 -3.81
C SER A 133 -16.62 13.92 -3.43
N HIS A 134 -17.87 13.91 -3.85
CA HIS A 134 -18.78 12.78 -3.59
C HIS A 134 -18.38 11.51 -4.32
N TRP A 135 -18.00 11.64 -5.56
CA TRP A 135 -17.57 10.53 -6.39
C TRP A 135 -16.18 10.01 -5.94
N VAL A 136 -15.23 10.89 -5.57
CA VAL A 136 -13.95 10.48 -4.99
C VAL A 136 -14.14 9.71 -3.70
N ASN A 137 -15.08 10.12 -2.84
CA ASN A 137 -15.40 9.40 -1.61
C ASN A 137 -15.95 7.97 -1.84
N LEU A 138 -16.63 7.74 -2.97
CA LEU A 138 -17.12 6.39 -3.31
C LEU A 138 -15.98 5.43 -3.67
N VAL A 139 -14.92 5.95 -4.25
CA VAL A 139 -13.80 5.17 -4.79
C VAL A 139 -12.59 5.13 -3.84
N SER A 140 -12.34 6.23 -3.14
CA SER A 140 -11.22 6.40 -2.23
C SER A 140 -11.59 5.95 -0.80
N PRO A 141 -10.67 5.33 -0.05
CA PRO A 141 -10.88 5.01 1.36
C PRO A 141 -10.83 6.24 2.27
N LEU A 142 -10.46 7.42 1.73
CA LEU A 142 -10.35 8.66 2.50
C LEU A 142 -11.72 9.17 2.97
N PRO A 143 -11.84 9.57 4.25
CA PRO A 143 -13.03 10.23 4.73
C PRO A 143 -13.32 11.52 3.95
N ILE A 144 -14.58 11.76 3.59
CA ILE A 144 -15.00 12.94 2.81
C ILE A 144 -14.55 14.27 3.43
N ARG A 145 -14.45 14.31 4.76
CA ARG A 145 -13.98 15.49 5.52
C ARG A 145 -12.54 15.86 5.20
N LEU A 146 -11.70 14.88 4.83
CA LEU A 146 -10.32 15.09 4.40
C LEU A 146 -10.22 15.27 2.89
N ALA A 147 -10.95 14.49 2.11
CA ALA A 147 -10.89 14.54 0.65
C ALA A 147 -11.35 15.89 0.09
N ARG A 148 -12.43 16.47 0.66
CA ARG A 148 -13.02 17.71 0.14
C ARG A 148 -12.09 18.91 0.21
N PRO A 149 -11.45 19.29 1.33
CA PRO A 149 -10.51 20.42 1.37
C PRO A 149 -9.31 20.22 0.44
N LEU A 150 -8.85 18.96 0.28
CA LEU A 150 -7.79 18.64 -0.65
C LEU A 150 -8.21 18.89 -2.10
N ILE A 151 -9.40 18.40 -2.51
CA ILE A 151 -9.93 18.62 -3.87
C ILE A 151 -10.12 20.11 -4.15
N ASP A 152 -10.63 20.88 -3.18
CA ASP A 152 -10.79 22.32 -3.31
C ASP A 152 -9.43 23.04 -3.50
N SER A 153 -8.35 22.51 -2.91
CA SER A 153 -7.00 23.07 -3.09
C SER A 153 -6.35 22.75 -4.43
N LEU A 154 -6.77 21.67 -5.11
CA LEU A 154 -6.22 21.24 -6.39
C LEU A 154 -6.57 22.19 -7.56
N THR A 155 -7.41 23.20 -7.35
CA THR A 155 -7.74 24.21 -8.36
C THR A 155 -6.70 25.32 -8.49
N ASN A 156 -5.71 25.38 -7.61
CA ASN A 156 -4.65 26.37 -7.61
C ASN A 156 -3.34 25.76 -8.06
N ASP A 157 -2.59 26.47 -8.89
CA ASP A 157 -1.22 26.08 -9.22
C ASP A 157 -0.34 26.12 -7.96
N VAL A 158 0.39 25.05 -7.73
CA VAL A 158 1.31 24.92 -6.59
C VAL A 158 2.67 24.47 -7.13
N VAL A 159 3.45 25.48 -7.53
CA VAL A 159 4.79 25.31 -8.10
C VAL A 159 5.74 26.20 -7.33
N VAL A 160 6.96 25.76 -7.11
CA VAL A 160 8.03 26.52 -6.45
C VAL A 160 8.31 27.80 -7.27
N ALA A 161 8.34 28.95 -6.60
CA ALA A 161 8.48 30.24 -7.25
C ALA A 161 9.86 30.44 -7.89
N ASP A 162 10.90 29.88 -7.29
CA ASP A 162 12.26 29.88 -7.83
C ASP A 162 12.80 28.43 -7.85
N GLN A 163 13.07 27.91 -9.05
CA GLN A 163 13.58 26.54 -9.22
C GLN A 163 14.90 26.28 -8.50
N LYS A 164 15.66 27.34 -8.16
CA LYS A 164 16.88 27.21 -7.34
C LYS A 164 16.56 26.96 -5.87
N SER A 165 15.34 27.21 -5.42
CA SER A 165 14.87 27.05 -4.03
C SER A 165 14.10 25.75 -3.80
N GLY A 166 13.93 24.90 -4.80
CA GLY A 166 13.11 23.68 -4.71
C GLY A 166 13.64 22.59 -3.75
N CYS A 167 14.81 22.77 -3.17
CA CYS A 167 15.42 21.89 -2.19
C CYS A 167 16.27 22.68 -1.20
N ALA A 168 15.96 22.60 0.08
CA ALA A 168 16.73 23.30 1.12
C ALA A 168 18.18 22.77 1.23
N ARG A 169 18.41 21.52 0.88
CA ARG A 169 19.75 20.86 0.91
C ARG A 169 20.67 21.26 -0.24
N GLY A 170 20.13 21.83 -1.32
CA GLY A 170 20.89 22.09 -2.56
C GLY A 170 21.29 20.83 -3.33
N SER A 171 20.74 19.65 -2.99
CA SER A 171 20.91 18.39 -3.71
C SER A 171 19.72 18.13 -4.63
N GLU A 172 19.86 17.25 -5.63
CA GLU A 172 18.76 16.85 -6.49
C GLU A 172 17.75 15.99 -5.71
N ASN A 173 16.48 16.38 -5.79
CA ASN A 173 15.37 15.61 -5.27
C ASN A 173 14.98 14.48 -6.24
N LEU A 174 14.32 13.44 -5.72
CA LEU A 174 13.79 12.33 -6.52
C LEU A 174 12.78 12.86 -7.55
N ASN A 175 12.83 12.32 -8.77
CA ASN A 175 11.79 12.57 -9.74
C ASN A 175 10.48 11.85 -9.37
N LEU A 176 9.38 12.16 -10.06
CA LEU A 176 8.06 11.63 -9.73
C LEU A 176 8.01 10.10 -9.81
N ASP A 177 8.61 9.49 -10.83
CA ASP A 177 8.59 8.03 -11.01
C ASP A 177 9.33 7.34 -9.86
N GLU A 178 10.52 7.82 -9.50
CA GLU A 178 11.30 7.33 -8.36
C GLU A 178 10.57 7.52 -7.02
N ALA A 179 9.93 8.66 -6.83
CA ALA A 179 9.13 8.94 -5.64
C ALA A 179 7.94 7.95 -5.51
N ILE A 180 7.25 7.67 -6.62
CA ILE A 180 6.16 6.69 -6.65
C ILE A 180 6.69 5.27 -6.43
N GLU A 181 7.78 4.88 -7.08
CA GLU A 181 8.41 3.56 -6.88
C GLU A 181 8.78 3.34 -5.41
N ARG A 182 9.41 4.34 -4.78
CA ARG A 182 9.79 4.29 -3.37
C ARG A 182 8.57 4.22 -2.45
N ALA A 183 7.51 5.00 -2.73
CA ALA A 183 6.25 4.94 -1.99
C ALA A 183 5.52 3.59 -2.14
N MET A 184 5.71 2.91 -3.27
CA MET A 184 5.11 1.60 -3.54
C MET A 184 5.96 0.42 -3.08
N SER A 185 7.28 0.57 -3.00
CA SER A 185 8.21 -0.52 -2.63
C SER A 185 7.95 -1.04 -1.22
N SER A 186 7.56 -0.16 -0.30
CA SER A 186 7.16 -0.52 1.06
C SER A 186 5.95 -1.46 1.12
N VAL A 187 5.11 -1.46 0.08
CA VAL A 187 3.93 -2.34 -0.03
C VAL A 187 4.27 -3.68 -0.70
N ARG A 188 5.31 -3.72 -1.54
CA ARG A 188 5.67 -4.91 -2.34
C ARG A 188 6.72 -5.82 -1.69
N GLY A 189 7.48 -5.31 -0.73
CA GLY A 189 8.65 -5.97 -0.17
C GLY A 189 8.44 -6.63 1.19
N GLN A 190 9.53 -6.78 1.93
CA GLN A 190 9.63 -7.44 3.24
C GLN A 190 8.69 -6.87 4.32
N GLU A 191 8.14 -5.69 4.13
CA GLU A 191 7.34 -4.92 5.08
C GLU A 191 5.90 -5.42 5.23
N LEU A 192 5.34 -6.16 4.27
CA LEU A 192 4.07 -6.86 4.47
C LEU A 192 4.15 -7.84 5.64
N SER A 193 5.34 -8.37 5.91
CA SER A 193 5.57 -9.30 7.02
C SER A 193 5.49 -8.61 8.39
N THR A 194 6.00 -7.40 8.52
CA THR A 194 6.02 -6.66 9.79
C THR A 194 4.67 -6.07 10.17
N ARG A 195 3.86 -5.67 9.20
CA ARG A 195 2.50 -5.18 9.43
C ARG A 195 1.55 -6.21 10.06
N TRP A 196 1.79 -7.50 9.79
CA TRP A 196 0.88 -8.54 10.23
C TRP A 196 1.35 -9.25 11.50
N SER A 197 2.63 -9.14 11.82
CA SER A 197 3.21 -9.88 12.93
C SER A 197 3.12 -9.17 14.28
N ASN A 198 2.56 -7.96 14.40
CA ASN A 198 2.61 -7.14 15.62
C ASN A 198 4.04 -7.00 16.20
N ASP A 199 5.06 -7.26 15.40
CA ASP A 199 6.44 -7.20 15.83
C ASP A 199 6.92 -5.75 15.68
N ARG A 200 6.93 -5.01 16.80
CA ARG A 200 7.25 -3.58 16.91
C ARG A 200 8.72 -3.23 16.67
N ARG A 201 9.50 -4.10 16.04
CA ARG A 201 10.94 -3.92 15.85
C ARG A 201 11.36 -4.08 14.38
N GLY A 202 10.74 -3.34 13.49
CA GLY A 202 11.18 -3.20 12.11
C GLY A 202 11.71 -1.79 11.87
N ASP A 203 12.81 -1.69 11.16
CA ASP A 203 13.36 -0.43 10.66
C ASP A 203 12.39 0.11 9.59
N PHE A 204 11.47 1.00 9.99
CA PHE A 204 10.48 1.59 9.11
C PHE A 204 11.16 2.65 8.25
N GLY A 205 11.38 2.38 6.97
CA GLY A 205 11.78 3.41 6.03
C GLY A 205 10.72 4.53 5.94
N ALA A 206 11.12 5.74 5.57
CA ALA A 206 10.27 6.92 5.47
C ALA A 206 9.02 6.76 4.55
N ALA A 207 8.96 5.72 3.74
CA ALA A 207 7.83 5.39 2.87
C ALA A 207 6.90 4.32 3.45
N ALA A 208 7.25 3.67 4.57
CA ALA A 208 6.41 2.67 5.23
C ALA A 208 5.34 3.35 6.09
N PRO A 209 4.09 2.84 6.12
CA PRO A 209 3.11 3.36 7.06
C PRO A 209 3.49 2.98 8.49
N ASP A 210 3.45 3.97 9.36
CA ASP A 210 3.64 3.84 10.80
C ASP A 210 2.39 3.22 11.46
N PRO A 211 2.51 2.52 12.61
CA PRO A 211 1.37 2.12 13.43
C PRO A 211 0.44 3.28 13.83
N SER A 212 0.95 4.51 13.85
CA SER A 212 0.18 5.74 14.06
C SER A 212 -0.56 6.24 12.81
N ASP A 213 -0.23 5.70 11.62
CA ASP A 213 -0.86 6.13 10.40
C ASP A 213 -2.35 5.74 10.34
N PRO A 214 -3.17 6.56 9.67
CA PRO A 214 -4.57 6.25 9.50
C PRO A 214 -4.78 4.91 8.76
N SER A 215 -5.89 4.22 9.08
CA SER A 215 -6.23 2.91 8.50
C SER A 215 -6.37 2.89 6.97
N TRP A 216 -6.47 4.04 6.33
CA TRP A 216 -6.52 4.20 4.88
C TRP A 216 -5.15 4.36 4.23
N ALA A 217 -4.07 4.51 5.01
CA ALA A 217 -2.71 4.62 4.49
C ALA A 217 -2.22 3.29 3.91
N GLY A 218 -1.39 3.36 2.87
CA GLY A 218 -0.68 2.22 2.32
C GLY A 218 -1.49 1.28 1.40
N GLY A 219 -2.70 1.67 0.97
CA GLY A 219 -3.55 0.90 0.08
C GLY A 219 -4.39 -0.17 0.77
N ARG A 220 -5.26 -0.80 0.00
CA ARG A 220 -6.21 -1.79 0.54
C ARG A 220 -5.61 -3.18 0.54
N ILE A 221 -5.59 -3.80 1.71
CA ILE A 221 -5.21 -5.20 1.91
C ILE A 221 -6.46 -5.96 2.33
N PHE A 222 -6.71 -7.10 1.70
CA PHE A 222 -7.76 -8.03 2.11
C PHE A 222 -7.14 -9.15 2.92
N VAL A 223 -7.76 -9.48 4.06
CA VAL A 223 -7.30 -10.53 4.97
C VAL A 223 -8.49 -11.43 5.32
N ASP A 224 -8.32 -12.74 5.12
CA ASP A 224 -9.17 -13.77 5.73
C ASP A 224 -8.36 -14.35 6.90
N HIS A 225 -8.74 -14.05 8.13
CA HIS A 225 -8.09 -14.48 9.35
C HIS A 225 -8.98 -15.46 10.11
N ARG A 226 -8.39 -16.58 10.51
CA ARG A 226 -9.06 -17.66 11.25
C ARG A 226 -8.18 -18.17 12.34
N GLU A 227 -8.80 -18.55 13.46
CA GLU A 227 -8.13 -19.12 14.62
C GLU A 227 -8.87 -20.39 15.08
N GLN A 228 -8.10 -21.34 15.56
CA GLN A 228 -8.63 -22.54 16.20
C GLN A 228 -7.78 -22.90 17.42
N ILE A 229 -8.45 -23.08 18.56
CA ILE A 229 -7.84 -23.55 19.81
C ILE A 229 -7.89 -25.06 19.78
N SER A 230 -6.83 -25.71 20.24
CA SER A 230 -6.74 -27.16 20.37
C SER A 230 -5.83 -27.58 21.53
N ASP A 231 -6.02 -28.78 22.00
CA ASP A 231 -5.19 -29.46 22.99
C ASP A 231 -3.93 -30.13 22.38
N CYS A 232 -3.70 -29.88 21.08
CA CYS A 232 -2.55 -30.42 20.36
C CYS A 232 -1.24 -29.75 20.79
N GLU A 233 -0.16 -30.54 20.76
CA GLU A 233 1.20 -29.98 20.89
C GLU A 233 1.54 -29.05 19.72
N PRO A 234 2.08 -27.84 19.94
CA PRO A 234 2.42 -26.88 18.90
C PRO A 234 3.28 -27.45 17.77
N ASP A 235 4.27 -28.29 18.12
CA ASP A 235 5.16 -28.94 17.16
C ASP A 235 4.44 -30.00 16.30
N ALA A 236 3.41 -30.65 16.83
CA ALA A 236 2.59 -31.59 16.06
C ALA A 236 1.80 -30.82 14.97
N VAL A 237 1.18 -29.69 15.33
CA VAL A 237 0.47 -28.84 14.39
C VAL A 237 1.41 -28.29 13.32
N MET A 238 2.58 -27.78 13.71
CA MET A 238 3.55 -27.24 12.76
C MET A 238 4.13 -28.31 11.83
N ARG A 239 4.26 -29.56 12.26
CA ARG A 239 4.62 -30.68 11.37
C ARG A 239 3.57 -30.89 10.28
N VAL A 240 2.28 -30.87 10.63
CA VAL A 240 1.19 -30.98 9.65
C VAL A 240 1.19 -29.78 8.70
N VAL A 241 1.30 -28.55 9.22
CA VAL A 241 1.39 -27.32 8.42
C VAL A 241 2.55 -27.39 7.43
N ARG A 242 3.73 -27.82 7.89
CA ARG A 242 4.91 -27.96 7.00
C ARG A 242 4.77 -29.10 5.98
N SER A 243 3.85 -30.04 6.19
CA SER A 243 3.59 -31.13 5.24
C SER A 243 2.60 -30.76 4.11
N LEU A 244 1.94 -29.58 4.17
CA LEU A 244 0.96 -29.15 3.18
C LEU A 244 1.56 -29.05 1.77
N GLY A 245 0.77 -29.36 0.75
CA GLY A 245 1.19 -29.40 -0.65
C GLY A 245 1.88 -30.70 -1.06
N GLY A 246 2.32 -30.80 -2.31
CA GLY A 246 2.93 -31.99 -2.88
C GLY A 246 2.02 -33.22 -2.76
N ASN A 247 2.59 -34.36 -2.30
CA ASN A 247 1.85 -35.63 -2.17
C ASN A 247 0.80 -35.58 -1.04
N THR A 248 0.97 -34.76 -0.01
CA THR A 248 0.00 -34.60 1.08
C THR A 248 -1.22 -33.81 0.63
N GLY A 249 -1.06 -32.95 -0.38
CA GLY A 249 -2.08 -32.01 -0.83
C GLY A 249 -2.42 -30.95 0.23
N TRP A 250 -3.57 -30.32 0.05
CA TRP A 250 -4.03 -29.20 0.90
C TRP A 250 -5.06 -29.64 1.96
N LEU A 251 -5.13 -30.94 2.24
CA LEU A 251 -6.01 -31.62 3.19
C LEU A 251 -7.51 -31.51 2.87
N THR A 252 -7.93 -30.45 2.18
CA THR A 252 -9.33 -30.21 1.81
C THR A 252 -9.43 -29.77 0.36
N PHE A 253 -10.48 -30.23 -0.33
CA PHE A 253 -10.81 -29.82 -1.69
C PHE A 253 -9.63 -29.89 -2.69
N ASN A 254 -8.83 -30.96 -2.63
CA ASN A 254 -7.65 -31.11 -3.50
C ASN A 254 -7.99 -30.96 -5.00
N TRP A 255 -9.19 -31.34 -5.41
CA TRP A 255 -9.66 -31.16 -6.79
C TRP A 255 -9.79 -29.67 -7.19
N LEU A 256 -10.20 -28.79 -6.24
CA LEU A 256 -10.28 -27.34 -6.47
C LEU A 256 -8.89 -26.73 -6.64
N TRP A 257 -7.93 -27.16 -5.84
CA TRP A 257 -6.54 -26.76 -5.97
C TRP A 257 -5.95 -27.24 -7.29
N ALA A 258 -6.27 -28.48 -7.70
CA ALA A 258 -5.87 -29.02 -9.00
C ALA A 258 -6.50 -28.22 -10.15
N PHE A 259 -7.79 -27.91 -10.08
CA PHE A 259 -8.48 -27.08 -11.06
C PHE A 259 -7.86 -25.67 -11.13
N ARG A 260 -7.58 -25.05 -9.97
CA ARG A 260 -6.91 -23.75 -9.91
C ARG A 260 -5.52 -23.79 -10.58
N GLY A 261 -4.75 -24.83 -10.32
CA GLY A 261 -3.45 -25.05 -10.99
C GLY A 261 -3.58 -25.24 -12.51
N PHE A 262 -4.62 -25.94 -12.96
CA PHE A 262 -4.91 -26.09 -14.39
C PHE A 262 -5.24 -24.75 -15.04
N VAL A 263 -6.11 -23.93 -14.43
CA VAL A 263 -6.44 -22.58 -14.90
C VAL A 263 -5.20 -21.70 -14.94
N ASP A 264 -4.35 -21.76 -13.91
CA ASP A 264 -3.11 -21.02 -13.86
C ASP A 264 -2.18 -21.36 -15.05
N LYS A 265 -2.09 -22.63 -15.38
CA LYS A 265 -1.33 -23.12 -16.55
C LYS A 265 -1.87 -22.56 -17.86
N LEU A 266 -3.19 -22.52 -18.04
CA LEU A 266 -3.82 -21.93 -19.23
C LEU A 266 -3.50 -20.44 -19.36
N LEU A 267 -3.36 -19.74 -18.22
CA LEU A 267 -2.97 -18.33 -18.17
C LEU A 267 -1.45 -18.12 -18.30
N GLY A 268 -0.67 -19.20 -18.49
CA GLY A 268 0.79 -19.14 -18.58
C GLY A 268 1.49 -18.95 -17.25
N GLY A 269 0.86 -19.35 -16.14
CA GLY A 269 1.43 -19.42 -14.80
C GLY A 269 2.16 -20.72 -14.52
N VAL A 270 2.66 -20.89 -13.28
CA VAL A 270 3.48 -22.05 -12.86
C VAL A 270 2.69 -23.36 -12.73
N GLY A 271 1.39 -23.27 -12.45
CA GLY A 271 0.52 -24.43 -12.20
C GLY A 271 0.99 -25.27 -10.99
N LEU A 272 0.40 -26.45 -10.79
CA LEU A 272 0.83 -27.43 -9.77
C LEU A 272 2.08 -28.20 -10.23
N ARG A 273 3.18 -27.53 -10.55
CA ARG A 273 4.33 -28.19 -11.20
C ARG A 273 5.52 -28.45 -10.31
N ARG A 274 5.60 -27.78 -9.17
CA ARG A 274 6.81 -27.81 -8.34
C ARG A 274 6.66 -28.88 -7.29
N GLY A 275 7.36 -30.00 -7.52
CA GLY A 275 7.52 -31.01 -6.47
C GLY A 275 8.22 -30.40 -5.27
N ARG A 276 7.88 -30.88 -4.09
CA ARG A 276 8.59 -30.51 -2.86
C ARG A 276 9.99 -31.10 -2.86
N ARG A 277 10.97 -30.33 -2.36
CA ARG A 277 12.34 -30.84 -2.14
C ARG A 277 12.38 -31.88 -1.04
N HIS A 278 11.64 -31.66 0.06
CA HIS A 278 11.54 -32.57 1.21
C HIS A 278 10.09 -32.59 1.76
N PRO A 279 9.58 -33.73 2.25
CA PRO A 279 8.18 -33.84 2.70
C PRO A 279 7.79 -32.90 3.85
N THR A 280 8.71 -32.60 4.77
CA THR A 280 8.44 -31.83 6.00
C THR A 280 9.43 -30.70 6.25
N GLU A 281 10.66 -30.79 5.71
CA GLU A 281 11.67 -29.75 5.85
C GLU A 281 11.52 -28.70 4.75
N LEU A 282 11.20 -27.49 5.15
CA LEU A 282 11.08 -26.33 4.26
C LEU A 282 12.19 -25.34 4.55
N ARG A 283 12.66 -24.70 3.48
CA ARG A 283 13.59 -23.57 3.53
C ARG A 283 13.00 -22.40 2.76
N VAL A 284 13.42 -21.19 3.08
CA VAL A 284 13.05 -20.00 2.30
C VAL A 284 13.51 -20.20 0.85
N GLY A 285 12.61 -19.93 -0.10
CA GLY A 285 12.79 -20.18 -1.53
C GLY A 285 12.34 -21.56 -2.01
N ASP A 286 11.97 -22.50 -1.10
CA ASP A 286 11.45 -23.79 -1.53
C ASP A 286 10.06 -23.65 -2.18
N PRO A 287 9.80 -24.34 -3.32
CA PRO A 287 8.48 -24.37 -3.93
C PRO A 287 7.55 -25.33 -3.18
N VAL A 288 6.31 -24.92 -2.99
CA VAL A 288 5.20 -25.71 -2.48
C VAL A 288 4.04 -25.57 -3.44
N ASP A 289 3.90 -26.48 -4.40
CA ASP A 289 2.97 -26.41 -5.52
C ASP A 289 3.11 -25.11 -6.31
N PHE A 290 2.16 -24.18 -6.21
CA PHE A 290 2.20 -22.85 -6.82
C PHE A 290 2.53 -21.74 -5.83
N PHE A 291 3.06 -22.09 -4.66
CA PHE A 291 3.59 -21.17 -3.67
C PHE A 291 5.11 -21.29 -3.55
N GLU A 292 5.72 -20.24 -3.01
CA GLU A 292 7.10 -20.18 -2.58
C GLU A 292 7.15 -19.91 -1.08
N VAL A 293 8.01 -20.60 -0.36
CA VAL A 293 8.27 -20.34 1.07
C VAL A 293 9.02 -19.02 1.20
N VAL A 294 8.42 -18.01 1.83
CA VAL A 294 9.07 -16.72 2.07
C VAL A 294 9.54 -16.56 3.50
N GLU A 295 8.94 -17.30 4.43
CA GLU A 295 9.36 -17.32 5.83
C GLU A 295 9.03 -18.67 6.48
N VAL A 296 9.97 -19.20 7.21
CA VAL A 296 9.79 -20.41 8.03
C VAL A 296 10.51 -20.25 9.36
N ARG A 297 9.76 -20.39 10.45
CA ARG A 297 10.22 -20.39 11.85
C ARG A 297 9.62 -21.57 12.59
N PRO A 298 10.08 -21.91 13.82
CA PRO A 298 9.45 -22.97 14.59
C PRO A 298 7.93 -22.86 14.69
N ASP A 299 7.41 -21.67 14.89
CA ASP A 299 5.99 -21.32 15.09
C ASP A 299 5.28 -20.74 13.87
N LEU A 300 5.98 -20.54 12.74
CA LEU A 300 5.47 -19.80 11.59
C LEU A 300 5.85 -20.45 10.27
N LEU A 301 4.87 -20.56 9.36
CA LEU A 301 5.09 -20.78 7.93
C LEU A 301 4.34 -19.72 7.13
N ARG A 302 5.05 -19.02 6.25
CA ARG A 302 4.47 -18.07 5.29
C ARG A 302 4.84 -18.44 3.87
N LEU A 303 3.83 -18.54 3.04
CA LEU A 303 3.93 -18.85 1.62
C LEU A 303 3.49 -17.66 0.77
N ARG A 304 4.20 -17.36 -0.30
CA ARG A 304 3.81 -16.40 -1.33
C ARG A 304 3.28 -17.13 -2.55
N ALA A 305 2.13 -16.72 -3.06
CA ALA A 305 1.58 -17.27 -4.29
C ALA A 305 2.39 -16.80 -5.51
N GLU A 306 2.84 -17.75 -6.32
CA GLU A 306 3.48 -17.51 -7.61
C GLU A 306 2.51 -17.69 -8.78
N MET A 307 1.31 -18.17 -8.51
CA MET A 307 0.24 -18.25 -9.49
C MET A 307 -0.14 -16.87 -10.04
N LYS A 308 -0.60 -16.82 -11.27
CA LYS A 308 -1.11 -15.57 -11.87
C LYS A 308 -2.41 -15.15 -11.22
N VAL A 309 -2.32 -14.14 -10.37
CA VAL A 309 -3.46 -13.47 -9.74
C VAL A 309 -3.37 -11.97 -10.02
N PRO A 310 -4.49 -11.25 -10.06
CA PRO A 310 -4.46 -9.80 -10.26
C PRO A 310 -4.08 -9.04 -8.97
N GLY A 311 -2.89 -9.33 -8.45
CA GLY A 311 -2.35 -8.80 -7.21
C GLY A 311 -1.24 -9.68 -6.65
N HIS A 312 -1.03 -9.59 -5.34
CA HIS A 312 -0.11 -10.45 -4.61
C HIS A 312 -0.86 -11.16 -3.48
N ALA A 313 -0.60 -12.46 -3.28
CA ALA A 313 -1.27 -13.25 -2.28
C ALA A 313 -0.26 -14.00 -1.41
N TRP A 314 -0.59 -14.12 -0.13
CA TRP A 314 0.17 -14.90 0.85
C TRP A 314 -0.78 -15.78 1.65
N LEU A 315 -0.25 -16.89 2.12
CA LEU A 315 -0.91 -17.79 3.04
C LEU A 315 0.04 -18.04 4.21
N GLU A 316 -0.45 -17.79 5.42
CA GLU A 316 0.36 -17.86 6.64
C GLU A 316 -0.34 -18.74 7.67
N TRP A 317 0.45 -19.54 8.38
CA TRP A 317 0.05 -20.24 9.60
C TRP A 317 1.00 -19.87 10.71
N ARG A 318 0.43 -19.57 11.88
CA ARG A 318 1.17 -19.35 13.12
C ARG A 318 0.57 -20.20 14.22
N VAL A 319 1.41 -20.85 15.01
CA VAL A 319 1.01 -21.67 16.15
C VAL A 319 1.58 -21.06 17.42
N LYS A 320 0.70 -20.70 18.35
CA LYS A 320 1.08 -20.13 19.64
C LYS A 320 0.77 -21.12 20.74
N SER A 321 1.74 -21.44 21.61
CA SER A 321 1.55 -22.27 22.78
C SER A 321 0.63 -21.59 23.81
N THR A 322 -0.20 -22.38 24.49
CA THR A 322 -1.08 -21.96 25.58
C THR A 322 -1.02 -22.97 26.72
N ASP A 323 -1.57 -22.61 27.89
CA ASP A 323 -1.63 -23.50 29.08
C ASP A 323 -2.60 -24.67 28.85
N GLY A 324 -2.22 -25.67 28.07
CA GLY A 324 -3.05 -26.85 27.78
C GLY A 324 -3.22 -27.14 26.31
N GLY A 325 -2.36 -26.60 25.45
CA GLY A 325 -2.39 -26.88 24.02
C GLY A 325 -1.83 -25.72 23.16
N CYS A 326 -2.52 -25.41 22.07
CA CYS A 326 -2.09 -24.30 21.21
C CYS A 326 -3.27 -23.58 20.54
N VAL A 327 -2.98 -22.34 20.07
CA VAL A 327 -3.82 -21.59 19.15
C VAL A 327 -3.16 -21.62 17.78
N THR A 328 -3.87 -22.15 16.79
CA THR A 328 -3.46 -22.14 15.40
C THR A 328 -4.15 -21.00 14.66
N GLU A 329 -3.39 -20.03 14.20
CA GLU A 329 -3.85 -18.94 13.34
C GLU A 329 -3.57 -19.29 11.88
N GLN A 330 -4.54 -19.02 11.01
CA GLN A 330 -4.41 -19.10 9.55
C GLN A 330 -4.81 -17.77 8.94
N LYS A 331 -3.95 -17.19 8.11
CA LYS A 331 -4.20 -15.93 7.41
C LYS A 331 -3.98 -16.10 5.92
N ALA A 332 -5.00 -15.75 5.14
CA ALA A 332 -4.86 -15.54 3.71
C ALA A 332 -4.91 -14.05 3.43
N VAL A 333 -3.87 -13.54 2.80
CA VAL A 333 -3.71 -12.10 2.58
C VAL A 333 -3.59 -11.84 1.11
N PHE A 334 -4.25 -10.78 0.67
CA PHE A 334 -4.26 -10.37 -0.72
C PHE A 334 -4.14 -8.87 -0.87
N VAL A 335 -3.14 -8.45 -1.63
CA VAL A 335 -2.95 -7.06 -2.07
C VAL A 335 -3.43 -6.96 -3.51
N PRO A 336 -4.59 -6.36 -3.76
CA PRO A 336 -5.19 -6.30 -5.08
C PRO A 336 -4.43 -5.34 -5.99
N ARG A 337 -4.37 -5.67 -7.29
CA ARG A 337 -3.87 -4.78 -8.33
C ARG A 337 -5.04 -4.27 -9.15
N GLY A 338 -5.39 -3.00 -8.92
CA GLY A 338 -6.49 -2.34 -9.61
C GLY A 338 -7.88 -2.91 -9.29
N LEU A 339 -8.87 -2.53 -10.07
CA LEU A 339 -10.26 -2.96 -9.91
C LEU A 339 -10.42 -4.49 -10.05
N TRP A 340 -9.74 -5.09 -11.03
CA TRP A 340 -9.83 -6.53 -11.27
C TRP A 340 -9.32 -7.36 -10.09
N GLY A 341 -8.30 -6.89 -9.37
CA GLY A 341 -7.85 -7.54 -8.15
C GLY A 341 -8.90 -7.52 -7.06
N ARG A 342 -9.62 -6.41 -6.91
CA ARG A 342 -10.72 -6.29 -5.93
C ARG A 342 -11.89 -7.20 -6.28
N CYS A 343 -12.33 -7.20 -7.54
CA CYS A 343 -13.40 -8.08 -8.02
C CYS A 343 -13.03 -9.56 -7.85
N TYR A 344 -11.79 -9.92 -8.17
CA TYR A 344 -11.27 -11.28 -7.99
C TYR A 344 -11.36 -11.74 -6.54
N TRP A 345 -10.88 -10.93 -5.58
CA TRP A 345 -10.98 -11.28 -4.16
C TRP A 345 -12.43 -11.44 -3.71
N LEU A 346 -13.30 -10.46 -4.03
CA LEU A 346 -14.71 -10.50 -3.63
C LEU A 346 -15.43 -11.74 -4.18
N ALA A 347 -15.14 -12.14 -5.42
CA ALA A 347 -15.69 -13.36 -6.02
C ALA A 347 -15.22 -14.64 -5.29
N LEU A 348 -14.01 -14.61 -4.69
CA LEU A 348 -13.45 -15.76 -3.96
C LEU A 348 -13.87 -15.83 -2.49
N VAL A 349 -14.40 -14.76 -1.89
CA VAL A 349 -14.80 -14.74 -0.47
C VAL A 349 -15.67 -15.94 -0.08
N PRO A 350 -16.74 -16.34 -0.83
CA PRO A 350 -17.53 -17.51 -0.45
C PRO A 350 -16.73 -18.82 -0.46
N ALA A 351 -15.86 -18.99 -1.44
CA ALA A 351 -14.98 -20.16 -1.52
C ALA A 351 -13.97 -20.20 -0.37
N HIS A 352 -13.34 -19.05 -0.08
CA HIS A 352 -12.42 -18.91 1.06
C HIS A 352 -13.11 -19.24 2.38
N ALA A 353 -14.36 -18.80 2.57
CA ALA A 353 -15.13 -19.08 3.78
C ALA A 353 -15.27 -20.57 4.06
N ILE A 354 -15.39 -21.38 3.03
CA ILE A 354 -15.56 -22.85 3.16
C ILE A 354 -14.19 -23.54 3.19
N ILE A 355 -13.31 -23.23 2.24
CA ILE A 355 -12.04 -23.93 2.07
C ILE A 355 -11.13 -23.73 3.28
N PHE A 356 -10.91 -22.48 3.68
CA PHE A 356 -9.96 -22.18 4.76
C PHE A 356 -10.46 -22.61 6.13
N LYS A 357 -11.78 -22.53 6.38
CA LYS A 357 -12.36 -23.08 7.61
C LYS A 357 -12.12 -24.59 7.73
N ARG A 358 -12.38 -25.33 6.65
CA ARG A 358 -12.18 -26.78 6.63
C ARG A 358 -10.70 -27.17 6.64
N MET A 359 -9.85 -26.39 5.98
CA MET A 359 -8.40 -26.62 5.98
C MET A 359 -7.83 -26.49 7.39
N LEU A 360 -8.18 -25.42 8.12
CA LEU A 360 -7.72 -25.22 9.50
C LEU A 360 -8.18 -26.35 10.41
N ALA A 361 -9.46 -26.76 10.32
CA ALA A 361 -9.98 -27.89 11.07
C ALA A 361 -9.24 -29.20 10.74
N ALA A 362 -8.98 -29.48 9.45
CA ALA A 362 -8.26 -30.68 9.03
C ALA A 362 -6.78 -30.68 9.46
N ILE A 363 -6.13 -29.50 9.56
CA ILE A 363 -4.79 -29.37 10.13
C ILE A 363 -4.80 -29.81 11.60
N VAL A 364 -5.71 -29.25 12.40
CA VAL A 364 -5.82 -29.55 13.83
C VAL A 364 -6.19 -31.03 14.06
N ASP A 365 -7.18 -31.55 13.33
CA ASP A 365 -7.60 -32.96 13.47
C ASP A 365 -6.48 -33.96 13.11
N ARG A 366 -5.64 -33.61 12.14
CA ARG A 366 -4.50 -34.47 11.75
C ARG A 366 -3.30 -34.34 12.70
N SER A 367 -3.34 -33.38 13.60
CA SER A 367 -2.28 -33.11 14.59
C SER A 367 -2.53 -33.84 15.93
N LYS A 368 -3.72 -34.39 16.10
CA LYS A 368 -4.09 -35.28 17.23
C LYS A 368 -3.46 -36.64 17.02
#